data_ac6c25fd166bdacc2c5bab775fbf64de
#
_entry.id   ac6c25fd166bdacc2c5bab775fbf64de
#
_cell.length_a   1.000
_cell.length_b   1.000
_cell.length_c   1.000
_cell.angle_alpha   90.00
_cell.angle_beta   90.00
_cell.angle_gamma   90.00
#
_symmetry.space_group_name_H-M   'P 1'
#
loop_
_entity.id
_entity.type
_entity.pdbx_description
1 polymer ?
#
loop_
_entity_poly.entity_id
_entity_poly.type
_entity_poly.pdbx_seq_one_letter_code
_entity_poly.pdbx_strand_id
1 'polypeptide(L)'
;MASPQRPPSTSSSPAPPPGAAATGTTASPDIPSDQDSSPSTPDLPLTMTASLVLTQLPRDAATALAEVGTTFGPGRDKVIVRFKPVGGSAPPMPPRRERSTISATSRFEAVVAYLRRTLKVAESDSLFLYVNSTFAPALDEVVGNLWRCFKDSNDQLNVGYSMTPAFG
;
A
#
# COMPACT_ATOMS: atom_id res chain seq x y z
N MET A 1 -30.28 -20.36 -51.55
CA MET A 1 -29.56 -19.14 -51.17
C MET A 1 -28.52 -19.51 -50.14
N ALA A 2 -27.26 -19.42 -50.54
CA ALA A 2 -26.14 -20.05 -49.87
C ALA A 2 -25.62 -19.21 -48.68
N SER A 3 -25.42 -19.88 -47.53
CA SER A 3 -24.70 -19.33 -46.38
C SER A 3 -23.19 -19.39 -46.63
N PRO A 4 -22.43 -18.34 -46.30
CA PRO A 4 -20.97 -18.39 -46.42
C PRO A 4 -20.35 -19.08 -45.21
N GLN A 5 -19.49 -20.02 -45.47
CA GLN A 5 -18.69 -20.80 -44.53
C GLN A 5 -17.53 -19.97 -43.98
N ARG A 6 -17.30 -20.13 -42.67
CA ARG A 6 -16.17 -19.59 -41.90
C ARG A 6 -14.92 -20.44 -42.10
N PRO A 7 -13.74 -19.89 -42.40
CA PRO A 7 -12.51 -20.69 -42.50
C PRO A 7 -11.95 -21.04 -41.10
N PRO A 8 -11.27 -22.17 -40.94
CA PRO A 8 -10.67 -22.61 -39.69
C PRO A 8 -9.37 -21.85 -39.40
N SER A 9 -9.24 -21.37 -38.19
CA SER A 9 -8.03 -20.78 -37.65
C SER A 9 -7.01 -21.86 -37.30
N THR A 10 -5.91 -21.93 -38.02
CA THR A 10 -4.74 -22.75 -37.69
C THR A 10 -3.87 -22.00 -36.67
N SER A 11 -3.86 -22.47 -35.43
CA SER A 11 -2.91 -22.09 -34.42
C SER A 11 -1.60 -22.86 -34.60
N SER A 12 -0.55 -22.22 -35.03
CA SER A 12 0.81 -22.75 -34.98
C SER A 12 1.57 -22.14 -33.82
N SER A 13 1.78 -22.94 -32.79
CA SER A 13 2.76 -22.65 -31.73
C SER A 13 4.17 -22.89 -32.28
N PRO A 14 5.13 -22.00 -32.04
CA PRO A 14 6.54 -22.29 -32.26
C PRO A 14 7.12 -23.06 -31.06
N ALA A 15 7.81 -24.18 -31.39
CA ALA A 15 8.57 -24.98 -30.43
C ALA A 15 9.84 -24.28 -29.95
N PRO A 16 10.35 -24.59 -28.72
CA PRO A 16 11.62 -24.06 -28.23
C PRO A 16 12.82 -24.81 -28.85
N PRO A 17 13.96 -24.17 -29.01
CA PRO A 17 15.16 -24.78 -29.55
C PRO A 17 15.84 -25.74 -28.56
N PRO A 18 16.53 -26.80 -29.06
CA PRO A 18 17.20 -27.78 -28.23
C PRO A 18 18.53 -27.25 -27.65
N GLY A 19 18.88 -27.82 -26.50
CA GLY A 19 19.98 -27.44 -25.64
C GLY A 19 21.37 -27.57 -26.25
N ALA A 20 22.27 -26.75 -25.69
CA ALA A 20 23.71 -26.98 -25.75
C ALA A 20 24.18 -27.29 -24.33
N ALA A 21 24.63 -28.51 -24.14
CA ALA A 21 25.38 -28.95 -23.00
C ALA A 21 26.80 -28.33 -23.09
N ALA A 22 27.24 -27.63 -22.07
CA ALA A 22 28.63 -27.33 -21.85
C ALA A 22 28.99 -27.74 -20.44
N THR A 23 29.71 -28.82 -20.36
CA THR A 23 30.50 -29.26 -19.20
C THR A 23 31.59 -28.25 -18.93
N GLY A 24 31.63 -27.72 -17.73
CA GLY A 24 32.67 -26.82 -17.21
C GLY A 24 32.99 -27.16 -15.79
N THR A 25 33.97 -27.94 -15.62
CA THR A 25 34.83 -28.36 -14.51
C THR A 25 34.89 -27.38 -13.33
N THR A 26 34.64 -27.97 -12.19
CA THR A 26 35.00 -27.59 -10.81
C THR A 26 36.39 -26.98 -10.69
N ALA A 27 36.48 -25.80 -10.09
CA ALA A 27 37.63 -25.39 -9.33
C ALA A 27 37.14 -24.67 -8.07
N SER A 28 37.19 -25.37 -6.96
CA SER A 28 37.14 -24.74 -5.63
C SER A 28 38.47 -23.98 -5.45
N PRO A 29 38.43 -22.71 -5.06
CA PRO A 29 39.62 -22.13 -4.48
C PRO A 29 39.72 -22.53 -3.01
N ASP A 30 40.85 -23.17 -2.69
CA ASP A 30 41.39 -23.36 -1.36
C ASP A 30 41.31 -22.08 -0.54
N ILE A 31 40.70 -22.20 0.63
CA ILE A 31 40.76 -21.18 1.68
C ILE A 31 42.05 -21.48 2.45
N PRO A 32 43.06 -20.63 2.44
CA PRO A 32 44.15 -20.78 3.40
C PRO A 32 43.64 -20.46 4.80
N SER A 33 43.82 -21.42 5.69
CA SER A 33 43.70 -21.25 7.12
C SER A 33 44.88 -20.40 7.57
N ASP A 34 44.70 -19.11 7.73
CA ASP A 34 45.61 -18.26 8.48
C ASP A 34 44.94 -17.82 9.78
N GLN A 35 45.39 -18.43 10.79
CA GLN A 35 45.67 -18.03 12.15
C GLN A 35 45.24 -16.61 12.56
N ASP A 36 44.43 -16.66 13.61
CA ASP A 36 44.61 -15.91 14.84
C ASP A 36 45.18 -14.49 14.68
N SER A 37 44.30 -13.58 14.46
CA SER A 37 44.47 -12.21 14.88
C SER A 37 43.11 -11.67 15.22
N SER A 38 42.73 -11.77 16.48
CA SER A 38 41.65 -11.00 17.06
C SER A 38 41.85 -9.52 16.67
N PRO A 39 40.98 -8.92 15.86
CA PRO A 39 40.91 -7.48 15.85
C PRO A 39 40.33 -7.09 17.21
N SER A 40 41.16 -6.55 18.07
CA SER A 40 40.74 -5.74 19.20
C SER A 40 39.70 -4.78 18.70
N THR A 41 38.44 -5.05 19.02
CA THR A 41 37.34 -4.09 18.89
C THR A 41 37.86 -2.81 19.53
N PRO A 42 37.88 -1.68 18.80
CA PRO A 42 38.14 -0.42 19.45
C PRO A 42 37.02 -0.26 20.50
N ASP A 43 37.42 -0.23 21.74
CA ASP A 43 36.58 0.08 22.87
C ASP A 43 36.14 1.53 22.69
N LEU A 44 35.11 1.71 21.87
CA LEU A 44 34.47 3.01 21.70
C LEU A 44 33.78 3.29 23.03
N PRO A 45 34.22 4.29 23.78
CA PRO A 45 33.58 4.63 25.03
C PRO A 45 32.12 4.93 24.71
N LEU A 46 31.23 4.08 25.18
CA LEU A 46 29.79 4.35 25.17
C LEU A 46 29.59 5.70 25.85
N THR A 47 29.28 6.69 25.06
CA THR A 47 29.09 8.05 25.56
C THR A 47 28.01 8.00 26.63
N MET A 48 28.18 8.73 27.72
CA MET A 48 27.20 8.84 28.81
C MET A 48 25.78 9.11 28.30
N THR A 49 25.67 9.77 27.16
CA THR A 49 24.42 10.09 26.47
C THR A 49 23.71 8.81 25.98
N ALA A 50 24.44 7.81 25.46
CA ALA A 50 23.83 6.56 25.02
C ALA A 50 23.27 5.76 26.20
N SER A 51 23.94 5.81 27.37
CA SER A 51 23.46 5.17 28.59
C SER A 51 22.19 5.84 29.14
N LEU A 52 22.07 7.16 29.02
CA LEU A 52 20.87 7.89 29.43
C LEU A 52 19.66 7.54 28.56
N VAL A 53 19.85 7.44 27.24
CA VAL A 53 18.77 7.05 26.31
C VAL A 53 18.29 5.62 26.61
N LEU A 54 19.19 4.68 26.86
CA LEU A 54 18.83 3.31 27.24
C LEU A 54 18.08 3.21 28.56
N THR A 55 18.35 4.11 29.50
CA THR A 55 17.65 4.14 30.80
C THR A 55 16.24 4.72 30.69
N GLN A 56 15.97 5.54 29.66
CA GLN A 56 14.65 6.13 29.40
C GLN A 56 13.74 5.23 28.54
N LEU A 57 14.28 4.17 27.97
CA LEU A 57 13.46 3.20 27.24
C LEU A 57 12.60 2.39 28.21
N PRO A 58 11.32 2.18 27.93
CA PRO A 58 10.46 1.33 28.75
C PRO A 58 11.06 -0.08 28.83
N ARG A 59 11.34 -0.53 30.04
CA ARG A 59 11.96 -1.85 30.29
C ARG A 59 10.97 -3.00 30.08
N ASP A 60 9.70 -2.68 30.07
CA ASP A 60 8.63 -3.65 29.92
C ASP A 60 7.92 -3.47 28.57
N ALA A 61 7.90 -4.53 27.77
CA ALA A 61 7.21 -4.55 26.49
C ALA A 61 5.70 -4.25 26.65
N ALA A 62 5.09 -4.63 27.77
CA ALA A 62 3.69 -4.34 28.06
C ALA A 62 3.46 -2.83 28.26
N THR A 63 4.39 -2.15 28.97
CA THR A 63 4.34 -0.70 29.14
C THR A 63 4.54 0.02 27.83
N ALA A 64 5.49 -0.43 27.00
CA ALA A 64 5.71 0.14 25.67
C ALA A 64 4.49 -0.04 24.76
N LEU A 65 3.86 -1.21 24.79
CA LEU A 65 2.61 -1.47 24.06
C LEU A 65 1.44 -0.61 24.57
N ALA A 66 1.35 -0.42 25.90
CA ALA A 66 0.33 0.44 26.49
C ALA A 66 0.53 1.92 26.08
N GLU A 67 1.76 2.41 26.08
CA GLU A 67 2.09 3.76 25.61
C GLU A 67 1.81 3.93 24.11
N VAL A 68 2.18 2.95 23.29
CA VAL A 68 1.80 2.90 21.88
C VAL A 68 0.28 2.89 21.73
N GLY A 69 -0.41 2.08 22.54
CA GLY A 69 -1.87 2.03 22.59
C GLY A 69 -2.52 3.36 22.98
N THR A 70 -1.93 4.15 23.89
CA THR A 70 -2.41 5.48 24.27
C THR A 70 -2.06 6.55 23.24
N THR A 71 -0.84 6.51 22.70
CA THR A 71 -0.37 7.46 21.68
C THR A 71 -1.08 7.25 20.34
N PHE A 72 -1.26 6.00 19.95
CA PHE A 72 -2.01 5.63 18.75
C PHE A 72 -3.48 5.31 19.03
N GLY A 73 -3.92 5.35 20.28
CA GLY A 73 -5.26 5.18 20.83
C GLY A 73 -6.07 4.00 20.25
N PRO A 74 -7.12 3.49 20.88
CA PRO A 74 -8.13 2.73 20.19
C PRO A 74 -8.63 3.64 19.08
N GLY A 75 -8.27 3.30 17.81
CA GLY A 75 -8.57 4.15 16.67
C GLY A 75 -10.04 4.55 16.75
N ARG A 76 -10.33 5.81 16.52
CA ARG A 76 -11.72 6.28 16.48
C ARG A 76 -12.53 5.26 15.71
N ASP A 77 -13.60 4.76 16.31
CA ASP A 77 -14.46 3.78 15.66
C ASP A 77 -14.95 4.25 14.29
N LYS A 78 -14.97 5.56 14.11
CA LYS A 78 -15.41 6.23 12.89
C LYS A 78 -14.48 7.36 12.51
N VAL A 79 -14.15 7.43 11.23
CA VAL A 79 -13.32 8.48 10.63
C VAL A 79 -14.13 9.29 9.64
N ILE A 80 -13.78 10.55 9.48
CA ILE A 80 -14.40 11.44 8.51
C ILE A 80 -13.61 11.37 7.21
N VAL A 81 -14.30 11.02 6.13
CA VAL A 81 -13.76 11.00 4.78
C VAL A 81 -14.42 12.12 3.99
N ARG A 82 -13.60 12.96 3.36
CA ARG A 82 -14.04 14.03 2.49
C ARG A 82 -13.78 13.67 1.04
N PHE A 83 -14.82 13.73 0.22
CA PHE A 83 -14.74 13.42 -1.21
C PHE A 83 -14.63 14.68 -2.05
N LYS A 84 -13.73 14.65 -3.04
CA LYS A 84 -13.55 15.74 -4.00
C LYS A 84 -13.48 15.18 -5.42
N PRO A 85 -14.21 15.75 -6.40
CA PRO A 85 -14.01 15.37 -7.79
C PRO A 85 -12.62 15.82 -8.26
N VAL A 86 -11.94 14.98 -9.02
CA VAL A 86 -10.65 15.24 -9.65
C VAL A 86 -10.83 15.14 -11.15
N GLY A 87 -10.42 16.18 -11.88
CA GLY A 87 -10.65 16.25 -13.33
C GLY A 87 -12.09 16.62 -13.70
N GLY A 88 -12.31 16.83 -15.01
CA GLY A 88 -13.59 17.29 -15.53
C GLY A 88 -14.63 16.20 -15.80
N SER A 89 -14.23 14.92 -15.72
CA SER A 89 -15.10 13.78 -16.05
C SER A 89 -15.90 13.23 -14.87
N ALA A 90 -15.55 13.63 -13.64
CA ALA A 90 -16.20 13.13 -12.44
C ALA A 90 -17.54 13.84 -12.20
N PRO A 91 -18.64 13.10 -11.95
CA PRO A 91 -19.92 13.71 -11.59
C PRO A 91 -19.80 14.47 -10.27
N PRO A 92 -20.45 15.63 -10.13
CA PRO A 92 -20.41 16.41 -8.91
C PRO A 92 -21.07 15.65 -7.75
N MET A 93 -20.45 15.68 -6.57
CA MET A 93 -21.04 15.10 -5.38
C MET A 93 -22.06 16.07 -4.75
N PRO A 94 -23.20 15.56 -4.25
CA PRO A 94 -24.12 16.37 -3.47
C PRO A 94 -23.42 16.97 -2.24
N PRO A 95 -23.56 18.26 -1.93
CA PRO A 95 -22.83 18.94 -0.85
C PRO A 95 -22.99 18.26 0.53
N ARG A 96 -24.15 17.66 0.80
CA ARG A 96 -24.42 16.95 2.04
C ARG A 96 -23.67 15.62 2.17
N ARG A 97 -23.13 15.07 1.08
CA ARG A 97 -22.42 13.79 1.02
C ARG A 97 -20.92 13.95 0.75
N GLU A 98 -20.47 15.18 0.56
CA GLU A 98 -19.05 15.49 0.40
C GLU A 98 -18.23 15.01 1.61
N ARG A 99 -18.83 15.03 2.79
CA ARG A 99 -18.26 14.47 4.02
C ARG A 99 -19.10 13.29 4.47
N SER A 100 -18.44 12.17 4.68
CA SER A 100 -19.08 10.94 5.14
C SER A 100 -18.30 10.35 6.31
N THR A 101 -19.02 9.80 7.26
CA THR A 101 -18.44 9.11 8.40
C THR A 101 -18.42 7.62 8.10
N ILE A 102 -17.23 7.01 8.11
CA ILE A 102 -17.00 5.61 7.77
C ILE A 102 -16.35 4.93 8.97
N SER A 103 -16.63 3.65 9.20
CA SER A 103 -15.95 2.89 10.25
C SER A 103 -14.46 2.79 9.95
N ALA A 104 -13.63 3.06 10.96
CA ALA A 104 -12.18 2.97 10.85
C ALA A 104 -11.69 1.55 10.51
N THR A 105 -12.45 0.52 10.91
CA THR A 105 -12.15 -0.89 10.62
C THR A 105 -12.56 -1.35 9.23
N SER A 106 -13.31 -0.51 8.49
CA SER A 106 -13.71 -0.82 7.11
C SER A 106 -12.52 -0.85 6.17
N ARG A 107 -12.59 -1.71 5.16
CA ARG A 107 -11.63 -1.72 4.06
C ARG A 107 -11.94 -0.62 3.06
N PHE A 108 -10.96 -0.21 2.30
CA PHE A 108 -11.10 0.85 1.30
C PHE A 108 -12.10 0.49 0.20
N GLU A 109 -12.30 -0.80 -0.09
CA GLU A 109 -13.37 -1.28 -0.99
C GLU A 109 -14.77 -0.78 -0.57
N ALA A 110 -15.05 -0.67 0.74
CA ALA A 110 -16.31 -0.15 1.23
C ALA A 110 -16.49 1.34 0.89
N VAL A 111 -15.40 2.10 0.87
CA VAL A 111 -15.39 3.50 0.44
C VAL A 111 -15.73 3.60 -1.04
N VAL A 112 -15.13 2.75 -1.87
CA VAL A 112 -15.42 2.67 -3.31
C VAL A 112 -16.88 2.31 -3.56
N ALA A 113 -17.39 1.28 -2.90
CA ALA A 113 -18.79 0.85 -3.01
C ALA A 113 -19.77 1.94 -2.57
N TYR A 114 -19.48 2.63 -1.46
CA TYR A 114 -20.25 3.77 -1.00
C TYR A 114 -20.30 4.89 -2.05
N LEU A 115 -19.15 5.21 -2.63
CA LEU A 115 -19.04 6.28 -3.62
C LEU A 115 -19.78 5.94 -4.92
N ARG A 116 -19.64 4.71 -5.44
CA ARG A 116 -20.39 4.22 -6.60
C ARG A 116 -21.90 4.37 -6.40
N ARG A 117 -22.40 3.95 -5.23
CA ARG A 117 -23.83 4.08 -4.88
C ARG A 117 -24.25 5.54 -4.77
N THR A 118 -23.42 6.40 -4.19
CA THR A 118 -23.74 7.82 -4.00
C THR A 118 -23.76 8.59 -5.29
N LEU A 119 -22.83 8.33 -6.19
CA LEU A 119 -22.72 8.95 -7.52
C LEU A 119 -23.62 8.28 -8.56
N LYS A 120 -24.25 7.13 -8.22
CA LYS A 120 -25.05 6.31 -9.14
C LYS A 120 -24.27 5.88 -10.38
N VAL A 121 -22.99 5.60 -10.19
CA VAL A 121 -22.09 5.10 -11.23
C VAL A 121 -22.35 3.61 -11.42
N ALA A 122 -22.48 3.17 -12.67
CA ALA A 122 -22.67 1.76 -13.00
C ALA A 122 -21.43 0.92 -12.62
N GLU A 123 -21.62 -0.37 -12.41
CA GLU A 123 -20.47 -1.26 -12.12
C GLU A 123 -19.52 -1.40 -13.31
N SER A 124 -20.03 -1.23 -14.52
CA SER A 124 -19.26 -1.21 -15.76
C SER A 124 -18.35 0.01 -15.91
N ASP A 125 -18.67 1.10 -15.22
CA ASP A 125 -17.93 2.34 -15.37
C ASP A 125 -16.69 2.35 -14.48
N SER A 126 -15.60 2.86 -14.98
CA SER A 126 -14.36 3.00 -14.23
C SER A 126 -14.49 4.12 -13.19
N LEU A 127 -14.08 3.83 -11.97
CA LEU A 127 -14.02 4.82 -10.89
C LEU A 127 -12.68 4.69 -10.18
N PHE A 128 -11.88 5.75 -10.25
CA PHE A 128 -10.56 5.82 -9.64
C PHE A 128 -10.63 6.71 -8.39
N LEU A 129 -10.04 6.24 -7.31
CA LEU A 129 -9.96 6.98 -6.05
C LEU A 129 -8.50 7.20 -5.68
N TYR A 130 -8.23 8.39 -5.17
CA TYR A 130 -6.88 8.83 -4.78
C TYR A 130 -6.91 9.45 -3.38
N VAL A 131 -6.00 9.07 -2.52
CA VAL A 131 -5.80 9.72 -1.22
C VAL A 131 -4.92 10.95 -1.42
N ASN A 132 -5.39 12.11 -0.94
CA ASN A 132 -4.72 13.42 -1.06
C ASN A 132 -4.30 13.77 -2.51
N SER A 133 -5.00 13.21 -3.51
CA SER A 133 -4.65 13.35 -4.93
C SER A 133 -3.23 12.87 -5.28
N THR A 134 -2.68 11.96 -4.49
CA THR A 134 -1.29 11.48 -4.64
C THR A 134 -1.23 10.04 -5.09
N PHE A 135 -1.95 9.13 -4.46
CA PHE A 135 -1.91 7.70 -4.76
C PHE A 135 -3.26 7.02 -4.60
N ALA A 136 -3.44 5.89 -5.27
CA ALA A 136 -4.60 5.02 -5.12
C ALA A 136 -4.28 3.92 -4.11
N PRO A 137 -4.99 3.83 -2.97
CA PRO A 137 -4.80 2.75 -2.01
C PRO A 137 -5.25 1.40 -2.57
N ALA A 138 -4.73 0.31 -2.01
CA ALA A 138 -5.27 -1.01 -2.25
C ALA A 138 -6.68 -1.14 -1.66
N LEU A 139 -7.53 -1.97 -2.27
CA LEU A 139 -8.93 -2.11 -1.86
C LEU A 139 -9.09 -2.76 -0.48
N ASP A 140 -8.13 -3.57 -0.08
CA ASP A 140 -8.06 -4.27 1.21
C ASP A 140 -7.46 -3.42 2.33
N GLU A 141 -6.91 -2.23 2.00
CA GLU A 141 -6.34 -1.32 2.99
C GLU A 141 -7.40 -0.84 3.99
N VAL A 142 -7.02 -0.75 5.26
CA VAL A 142 -7.91 -0.32 6.35
C VAL A 142 -8.02 1.19 6.38
N VAL A 143 -9.24 1.70 6.31
CA VAL A 143 -9.53 3.16 6.26
C VAL A 143 -8.95 3.90 7.47
N GLY A 144 -8.96 3.28 8.65
CA GLY A 144 -8.37 3.85 9.85
C GLY A 144 -6.85 4.06 9.74
N ASN A 145 -6.13 3.15 9.07
CA ASN A 145 -4.69 3.29 8.84
C ASN A 145 -4.42 4.44 7.86
N LEU A 146 -5.18 4.49 6.76
CA LEU A 146 -5.08 5.60 5.80
C LEU A 146 -5.38 6.94 6.48
N TRP A 147 -6.39 6.99 7.33
CA TRP A 147 -6.72 8.21 8.06
C TRP A 147 -5.60 8.63 9.02
N ARG A 148 -4.99 7.69 9.76
CA ARG A 148 -3.87 8.00 10.67
C ARG A 148 -2.68 8.62 9.95
N CYS A 149 -2.36 8.09 8.76
CA CYS A 149 -1.18 8.51 8.00
C CYS A 149 -1.41 9.77 7.17
N PHE A 150 -2.64 9.98 6.67
CA PHE A 150 -2.92 10.95 5.60
C PHE A 150 -4.04 11.94 5.92
N LYS A 151 -4.52 11.99 7.17
CA LYS A 151 -5.53 12.95 7.59
C LYS A 151 -5.01 14.39 7.45
N ASP A 152 -5.92 15.30 7.15
CA ASP A 152 -5.62 16.72 7.14
C ASP A 152 -5.65 17.34 8.56
N SER A 153 -5.38 18.65 8.64
CA SER A 153 -5.43 19.41 9.91
C SER A 153 -6.82 19.43 10.55
N ASN A 154 -7.87 19.09 9.82
CA ASN A 154 -9.25 19.00 10.31
C ASN A 154 -9.66 17.58 10.68
N ASP A 155 -8.71 16.65 10.83
CA ASP A 155 -8.95 15.25 11.11
C ASP A 155 -9.83 14.55 10.05
N GLN A 156 -9.67 14.92 8.77
CA GLN A 156 -10.41 14.36 7.63
C GLN A 156 -9.45 13.66 6.66
N LEU A 157 -9.88 12.53 6.14
CA LEU A 157 -9.18 11.85 5.04
C LEU A 157 -9.71 12.42 3.71
N ASN A 158 -8.89 13.10 2.95
CA ASN A 158 -9.28 13.62 1.65
C ASN A 158 -9.15 12.51 0.59
N VAL A 159 -10.26 12.18 -0.06
CA VAL A 159 -10.33 11.21 -1.14
C VAL A 159 -10.82 11.90 -2.41
N GLY A 160 -9.92 12.00 -3.39
CA GLY A 160 -10.26 12.45 -4.74
C GLY A 160 -10.86 11.30 -5.54
N TYR A 161 -11.81 11.58 -6.42
CA TYR A 161 -12.37 10.57 -7.32
C TYR A 161 -12.45 11.09 -8.75
N SER A 162 -12.23 10.18 -9.71
CA SER A 162 -12.28 10.47 -11.14
C SER A 162 -12.86 9.30 -11.92
N MET A 163 -13.46 9.56 -13.08
CA MET A 163 -13.93 8.53 -14.01
C MET A 163 -12.85 8.14 -15.03
N THR A 164 -11.79 8.93 -15.12
CA THR A 164 -10.61 8.64 -15.95
C THR A 164 -9.38 8.60 -15.05
N PRO A 165 -8.32 7.84 -15.40
CA PRO A 165 -7.08 7.89 -14.65
C PRO A 165 -6.58 9.33 -14.56
N ALA A 166 -6.30 9.80 -13.34
CA ALA A 166 -5.80 11.16 -13.11
C ALA A 166 -4.29 11.27 -13.38
N PHE A 167 -3.63 10.12 -13.33
CA PHE A 167 -2.20 9.95 -13.56
C PHE A 167 -2.03 8.81 -14.58
N GLY A 168 -1.84 9.13 -15.81
CA GLY A 168 -1.66 8.19 -16.92
C GLY A 168 -0.73 8.76 -17.97
#